data_e1dae55d957595be074e82c7d1587669
#
_entry.id   e1dae55d957595be074e82c7d1587669
#
_cell.length_a   1.000
_cell.length_b   1.000
_cell.length_c   1.000
_cell.angle_alpha   90.00
_cell.angle_beta   90.00
_cell.angle_gamma   90.00
#
_symmetry.space_group_name_H-M   'P 1'
#
loop_
_entity.id
_entity.type
_entity.pdbx_description
1 polymer ?
#
loop_
_entity_poly.entity_id
_entity_poly.type
_entity_poly.pdbx_seq_one_letter_code
_entity_poly.pdbx_strand_id
1 'polypeptide(L)'
;MPSSRNAGTRPGPEPEARIQAEIQAIDALFARAGLVRNLHGKASGVTHRMRFERAAQHELAPPAPVPLVAPNGVQFLAIPGWQKPGRACIPWLWHGFSTRLGGVSRAYCADDAPGELNLGFTPEDNREAVEQNRRLLAEAVSGDSSTPLVTLRQIHSSVVVLAGAADATRGRSWKSGVPSDRSSSLGCKGDGVMTGEPGLLLGIQTADCIPVLVADRKRRAVAAFHAGWRGTVKRIVESGVGRMRLEFGSRPEDLVAAIGPGVGPCCYAVGEEVFSSFESQFSYGSELFREVYDADPVRTRYPMLFLTQRAPGHSSIGPSLHLDLIEANRRQLLAAGLKPRSIHWAGGCTNCQTDLFFSHRASQGHAGRMLSVIGIRPDAARP
;
A
#
# COMPACT_ATOMS: atom_id res chain seq x y z
N MET A 1 -20.91 -45.52 71.07
CA MET A 1 -21.18 -44.70 69.94
C MET A 1 -19.95 -43.83 69.63
N PRO A 2 -19.13 -44.06 68.63
CA PRO A 2 -17.93 -43.28 68.39
C PRO A 2 -18.21 -42.09 67.41
N SER A 3 -17.60 -40.96 67.76
CA SER A 3 -17.64 -39.70 67.05
C SER A 3 -16.91 -39.77 65.74
N SER A 4 -17.56 -39.36 64.65
CA SER A 4 -16.98 -39.15 63.32
C SER A 4 -16.06 -37.95 63.32
N ARG A 5 -14.78 -38.18 63.01
CA ARG A 5 -13.80 -37.10 62.71
C ARG A 5 -14.01 -36.56 61.30
N ASN A 6 -14.31 -35.32 61.16
CA ASN A 6 -14.39 -34.56 59.94
C ASN A 6 -12.96 -34.39 59.35
N ALA A 7 -12.68 -35.00 58.22
CA ALA A 7 -11.42 -34.81 57.47
C ALA A 7 -11.54 -33.48 56.69
N GLY A 8 -10.85 -32.46 57.16
CA GLY A 8 -10.74 -31.19 56.44
C GLY A 8 -10.02 -31.36 55.10
N THR A 9 -10.70 -31.10 54.03
CA THR A 9 -10.10 -30.96 52.67
C THR A 9 -9.21 -29.72 52.66
N ARG A 10 -7.93 -29.92 52.34
CA ARG A 10 -6.99 -28.80 52.13
C ARG A 10 -7.48 -27.98 50.94
N PRO A 11 -7.48 -26.65 51.00
CA PRO A 11 -7.78 -25.82 49.83
C PRO A 11 -6.72 -26.10 48.73
N GLY A 12 -7.20 -26.33 47.52
CA GLY A 12 -6.33 -26.47 46.35
C GLY A 12 -5.60 -25.16 46.06
N PRO A 13 -4.49 -25.19 45.30
CA PRO A 13 -3.72 -24.00 44.96
C PRO A 13 -4.60 -22.96 44.26
N GLU A 14 -4.31 -21.68 44.55
CA GLU A 14 -5.03 -20.56 43.96
C GLU A 14 -5.02 -20.64 42.42
N PRO A 15 -6.07 -20.14 41.72
CA PRO A 15 -6.22 -20.27 40.29
C PRO A 15 -5.01 -19.77 39.48
N GLU A 16 -4.34 -18.72 39.94
CA GLU A 16 -3.14 -18.17 39.29
C GLU A 16 -1.92 -19.12 39.35
N ALA A 17 -1.72 -19.77 40.49
CA ALA A 17 -0.61 -20.73 40.67
C ALA A 17 -0.80 -21.97 39.79
N ARG A 18 -2.05 -22.37 39.54
CA ARG A 18 -2.39 -23.48 38.66
C ARG A 18 -2.14 -23.13 37.16
N ILE A 19 -2.51 -21.96 36.74
CA ILE A 19 -2.26 -21.43 35.39
C ILE A 19 -0.74 -21.33 35.14
N GLN A 20 0.02 -20.83 36.07
CA GLN A 20 1.47 -20.67 35.97
C GLN A 20 2.17 -22.05 35.86
N ALA A 21 1.70 -23.03 36.59
CA ALA A 21 2.21 -24.41 36.54
C ALA A 21 1.88 -25.11 35.19
N GLU A 22 0.70 -24.83 34.64
CA GLU A 22 0.32 -25.34 33.31
C GLU A 22 1.14 -24.70 32.20
N ILE A 23 1.41 -23.41 32.26
CA ILE A 23 2.29 -22.70 31.31
C ILE A 23 3.70 -23.29 31.34
N GLN A 24 4.28 -23.51 32.53
CA GLN A 24 5.61 -24.12 32.66
C GLN A 24 5.66 -25.58 32.15
N ALA A 25 4.59 -26.33 32.33
CA ALA A 25 4.48 -27.70 31.79
C ALA A 25 4.41 -27.73 30.26
N ILE A 26 3.71 -26.77 29.66
CA ILE A 26 3.61 -26.61 28.20
C ILE A 26 4.95 -26.19 27.63
N ASP A 27 5.66 -25.23 28.22
CA ASP A 27 7.00 -24.82 27.80
C ASP A 27 8.02 -25.95 27.87
N ALA A 28 7.92 -26.78 28.91
CA ALA A 28 8.76 -27.99 29.05
C ALA A 28 8.45 -29.04 27.99
N LEU A 29 7.20 -29.17 27.56
CA LEU A 29 6.77 -30.09 26.51
C LEU A 29 7.28 -29.64 25.14
N PHE A 30 7.20 -28.36 24.82
CA PHE A 30 7.75 -27.79 23.60
C PHE A 30 9.28 -27.88 23.56
N ALA A 31 9.97 -27.67 24.68
CA ALA A 31 11.41 -27.84 24.80
C ALA A 31 11.84 -29.29 24.56
N ARG A 32 11.09 -30.28 25.06
CA ARG A 32 11.34 -31.71 24.82
C ARG A 32 11.06 -32.16 23.39
N ALA A 33 10.09 -31.55 22.71
CA ALA A 33 9.74 -31.88 21.33
C ALA A 33 10.69 -31.28 20.30
N GLY A 34 11.71 -30.48 20.71
CA GLY A 34 12.59 -29.78 19.79
C GLY A 34 11.89 -28.71 18.93
N LEU A 35 10.64 -28.39 19.25
CA LEU A 35 9.78 -27.45 18.54
C LEU A 35 9.97 -26.01 19.03
N VAL A 36 10.65 -25.82 20.15
CA VAL A 36 11.23 -24.52 20.50
C VAL A 36 12.49 -24.36 19.67
N ARG A 37 12.37 -23.92 18.45
CA ARG A 37 13.47 -23.17 17.85
C ARG A 37 13.71 -21.98 18.76
N ASN A 38 14.75 -22.09 19.57
CA ASN A 38 15.32 -20.95 20.24
C ASN A 38 15.43 -19.83 19.21
N LEU A 39 14.65 -18.77 19.40
CA LEU A 39 14.96 -17.46 18.83
C LEU A 39 16.35 -16.97 19.34
N HIS A 40 17.09 -17.83 19.99
CA HIS A 40 18.44 -17.72 20.56
C HIS A 40 19.38 -18.70 19.85
N GLY A 41 19.31 -18.81 18.52
CA GLY A 41 20.37 -19.48 17.77
C GLY A 41 21.68 -18.77 18.05
N LYS A 42 22.57 -19.40 18.81
CA LYS A 42 23.94 -18.98 18.98
C LYS A 42 24.67 -19.13 17.62
N ALA A 43 24.61 -18.09 16.80
CA ALA A 43 25.68 -17.80 15.88
C ALA A 43 26.74 -17.04 16.70
N SER A 44 27.95 -17.57 16.75
CA SER A 44 29.12 -16.95 17.34
C SER A 44 29.35 -15.59 16.69
N GLY A 45 29.23 -14.50 17.45
CA GLY A 45 29.53 -13.15 17.01
C GLY A 45 28.34 -12.22 17.19
N VAL A 46 28.36 -11.48 18.31
CA VAL A 46 27.56 -10.30 18.62
C VAL A 46 26.09 -10.38 18.19
N THR A 47 25.26 -11.03 18.99
CA THR A 47 23.80 -10.96 18.88
C THR A 47 23.34 -9.58 19.37
N HIS A 48 23.29 -8.60 18.47
CA HIS A 48 22.41 -7.47 18.67
C HIS A 48 20.99 -8.01 18.58
N ARG A 49 20.35 -8.22 19.73
CA ARG A 49 18.93 -8.52 19.84
C ARG A 49 18.19 -7.28 19.32
N MET A 50 17.77 -7.31 18.04
CA MET A 50 16.95 -6.23 17.49
C MET A 50 15.68 -6.14 18.34
N ARG A 51 15.55 -5.06 19.09
CA ARG A 51 14.30 -4.71 19.78
C ARG A 51 13.52 -3.86 18.78
N PHE A 52 12.49 -4.42 18.17
CA PHE A 52 11.53 -3.62 17.42
C PHE A 52 10.80 -2.69 18.37
N GLU A 53 10.55 -1.49 17.91
CA GLU A 53 9.66 -0.56 18.60
C GLU A 53 8.26 -1.16 18.65
N ARG A 54 7.64 -1.16 19.82
CA ARG A 54 6.30 -1.71 20.05
C ARG A 54 5.27 -0.59 19.99
N ALA A 55 4.17 -0.83 19.30
CA ALA A 55 3.07 0.10 19.18
C ALA A 55 1.73 -0.63 19.19
N ALA A 56 0.69 0.02 19.69
CA ALA A 56 -0.66 -0.46 19.50
C ALA A 56 -1.15 -0.10 18.08
N GLN A 57 -1.97 -0.95 17.49
CA GLN A 57 -2.42 -0.76 16.09
C GLN A 57 -3.07 0.61 15.85
N HIS A 58 -3.88 1.09 16.79
CA HIS A 58 -4.58 2.37 16.68
C HIS A 58 -3.63 3.58 16.75
N GLU A 59 -2.47 3.47 17.42
CA GLU A 59 -1.47 4.54 17.49
C GLU A 59 -0.77 4.79 16.14
N LEU A 60 -0.73 3.76 15.30
CA LEU A 60 -0.13 3.82 13.97
C LEU A 60 -1.13 4.20 12.87
N ALA A 61 -2.44 4.20 13.19
CA ALA A 61 -3.47 4.50 12.20
C ALA A 61 -3.44 6.00 11.85
N PRO A 62 -3.23 6.37 10.58
CA PRO A 62 -3.26 7.76 10.18
C PRO A 62 -4.70 8.30 10.21
N PRO A 63 -4.87 9.63 10.39
CA PRO A 63 -6.17 10.25 10.23
C PRO A 63 -6.70 10.04 8.80
N ALA A 64 -8.03 10.00 8.66
CA ALA A 64 -8.66 9.89 7.35
C ALA A 64 -8.38 11.16 6.53
N PRO A 65 -7.89 11.04 5.29
CA PRO A 65 -7.72 12.20 4.43
C PRO A 65 -9.09 12.71 3.95
N VAL A 66 -9.15 14.00 3.62
CA VAL A 66 -10.37 14.62 3.09
C VAL A 66 -10.29 14.66 1.57
N PRO A 67 -11.14 13.92 0.84
CA PRO A 67 -11.14 13.95 -0.62
C PRO A 67 -11.66 15.27 -1.17
N LEU A 68 -11.19 15.64 -2.35
CA LEU A 68 -11.83 16.61 -3.23
C LEU A 68 -12.99 15.92 -3.95
N VAL A 69 -14.09 16.65 -4.15
CA VAL A 69 -15.24 16.18 -4.93
C VAL A 69 -15.26 16.93 -6.24
N ALA A 70 -15.10 16.23 -7.35
CA ALA A 70 -15.20 16.82 -8.69
C ALA A 70 -16.69 17.08 -9.07
N PRO A 71 -16.95 17.96 -10.07
CA PRO A 71 -18.31 18.24 -10.52
C PRO A 71 -19.11 17.01 -10.99
N ASN A 72 -18.42 15.99 -11.50
CA ASN A 72 -19.00 14.71 -11.91
C ASN A 72 -19.19 13.69 -10.77
N GLY A 73 -18.97 14.11 -9.52
CA GLY A 73 -19.18 13.29 -8.32
C GLY A 73 -17.97 12.40 -7.94
N VAL A 74 -16.94 12.30 -8.77
CA VAL A 74 -15.73 11.52 -8.46
C VAL A 74 -15.01 12.15 -7.27
N GLN A 75 -14.59 11.30 -6.33
CA GLN A 75 -13.81 11.72 -5.19
C GLN A 75 -12.36 11.26 -5.30
N PHE A 76 -11.42 12.16 -5.10
CA PHE A 76 -9.99 11.89 -5.18
C PHE A 76 -9.18 12.77 -4.24
N LEU A 77 -7.97 12.32 -3.88
CA LEU A 77 -7.02 13.12 -3.11
C LEU A 77 -6.04 13.81 -4.06
N ALA A 78 -5.64 15.00 -3.68
CA ALA A 78 -4.59 15.76 -4.36
C ALA A 78 -3.68 16.41 -3.33
N ILE A 79 -2.47 16.81 -3.74
CA ILE A 79 -1.56 17.58 -2.90
C ILE A 79 -1.97 19.05 -2.96
N PRO A 80 -2.51 19.64 -1.89
CA PRO A 80 -3.11 20.96 -1.94
C PRO A 80 -2.13 22.05 -2.41
N GLY A 81 -0.86 21.95 -2.02
CA GLY A 81 0.18 22.91 -2.40
C GLY A 81 0.53 22.89 -3.88
N TRP A 82 0.22 21.80 -4.61
CA TRP A 82 0.51 21.72 -6.05
C TRP A 82 -0.56 22.38 -6.91
N GLN A 83 -1.79 22.51 -6.39
CA GLN A 83 -2.94 23.09 -7.10
C GLN A 83 -3.20 24.55 -6.77
N LYS A 84 -2.92 24.96 -5.52
CA LYS A 84 -3.20 26.32 -5.05
C LYS A 84 -2.05 27.28 -5.39
N PRO A 85 -2.33 28.54 -5.75
CA PRO A 85 -1.30 29.56 -5.96
C PRO A 85 -0.35 29.64 -4.76
N GLY A 86 0.97 29.59 -5.03
CA GLY A 86 2.02 29.62 -4.01
C GLY A 86 3.33 29.02 -4.52
N ARG A 87 4.35 28.99 -3.67
CA ARG A 87 5.70 28.49 -4.04
C ARG A 87 5.73 27.03 -4.50
N ALA A 88 4.79 26.22 -4.03
CA ALA A 88 4.69 24.80 -4.39
C ALA A 88 3.76 24.54 -5.59
N CYS A 89 3.05 25.56 -6.08
CA CYS A 89 2.11 25.42 -7.18
C CYS A 89 2.80 24.94 -8.46
N ILE A 90 2.14 24.01 -9.13
CA ILE A 90 2.59 23.47 -10.42
C ILE A 90 1.40 23.56 -11.40
N PRO A 91 1.19 24.73 -12.02
CA PRO A 91 -0.04 25.02 -12.77
C PRO A 91 -0.28 24.09 -13.97
N TRP A 92 0.79 23.56 -14.54
CA TRP A 92 0.75 22.66 -15.68
C TRP A 92 0.51 21.19 -15.32
N LEU A 93 0.46 20.84 -14.02
CA LEU A 93 0.38 19.47 -13.55
C LEU A 93 -1.07 19.04 -13.33
N TRP A 94 -1.43 17.88 -13.87
CA TRP A 94 -2.57 17.07 -13.45
C TRP A 94 -2.10 16.01 -12.47
N HIS A 95 -2.77 15.83 -11.35
CA HIS A 95 -2.50 14.72 -10.44
C HIS A 95 -3.69 14.41 -9.54
N GLY A 96 -3.80 13.16 -9.15
CA GLY A 96 -4.82 12.71 -8.21
C GLY A 96 -4.66 11.25 -7.82
N PHE A 97 -5.12 10.93 -6.62
CA PHE A 97 -5.24 9.58 -6.12
C PHE A 97 -6.73 9.31 -5.94
N SER A 98 -7.33 8.42 -6.75
CA SER A 98 -8.74 8.14 -6.64
C SER A 98 -9.10 7.52 -5.30
N THR A 99 -10.33 7.75 -4.86
CA THR A 99 -10.99 6.93 -3.85
C THR A 99 -11.82 5.85 -4.54
N ARG A 100 -12.61 5.08 -3.78
CA ARG A 100 -13.62 4.15 -4.32
C ARG A 100 -14.95 4.82 -4.65
N LEU A 101 -15.12 6.11 -4.35
CA LEU A 101 -16.38 6.83 -4.38
C LEU A 101 -16.60 7.62 -5.67
N GLY A 102 -17.85 7.70 -6.11
CA GLY A 102 -18.28 8.52 -7.27
C GLY A 102 -18.17 7.80 -8.61
N GLY A 103 -18.27 6.48 -8.63
CA GLY A 103 -18.29 5.68 -9.85
C GLY A 103 -19.60 4.98 -10.14
N VAL A 104 -19.57 4.04 -11.07
CA VAL A 104 -20.76 3.30 -11.55
C VAL A 104 -20.66 1.78 -11.36
N SER A 105 -19.54 1.25 -10.92
CA SER A 105 -19.36 -0.20 -10.70
C SER A 105 -20.22 -0.72 -9.56
N ARG A 106 -20.79 -1.90 -9.74
CA ARG A 106 -21.67 -2.56 -8.76
C ARG A 106 -21.04 -3.78 -8.09
N ALA A 107 -19.90 -4.24 -8.60
CA ALA A 107 -19.27 -5.50 -8.20
C ALA A 107 -18.80 -5.57 -6.73
N TYR A 108 -18.55 -4.42 -6.10
CA TYR A 108 -17.94 -4.35 -4.76
C TYR A 108 -18.79 -3.58 -3.75
N CYS A 109 -20.00 -3.13 -4.13
CA CYS A 109 -20.92 -2.41 -3.25
C CYS A 109 -22.14 -3.27 -2.86
N ALA A 110 -22.81 -2.89 -1.76
CA ALA A 110 -24.10 -3.45 -1.41
C ALA A 110 -25.17 -3.08 -2.44
N ASP A 111 -26.26 -3.86 -2.51
CA ASP A 111 -27.30 -3.70 -3.54
C ASP A 111 -27.91 -2.30 -3.62
N ASP A 112 -28.12 -1.66 -2.46
CA ASP A 112 -28.72 -0.32 -2.37
C ASP A 112 -27.69 0.82 -2.27
N ALA A 113 -26.38 0.51 -2.27
CA ALA A 113 -25.34 1.53 -2.17
C ALA A 113 -25.15 2.24 -3.53
N PRO A 114 -24.62 3.48 -3.53
CA PRO A 114 -24.15 4.12 -4.75
C PRO A 114 -23.09 3.28 -5.47
N GLY A 115 -23.01 3.41 -6.79
CA GLY A 115 -21.95 2.76 -7.57
C GLY A 115 -20.55 3.24 -7.17
N GLU A 116 -19.57 2.37 -7.32
CA GLU A 116 -18.20 2.60 -6.91
C GLU A 116 -17.24 2.85 -8.08
N LEU A 117 -16.16 3.56 -7.80
CA LEU A 117 -15.15 3.95 -8.77
C LEU A 117 -14.06 2.84 -8.89
N ASN A 118 -14.45 1.62 -9.27
CA ASN A 118 -13.46 0.61 -9.63
C ASN A 118 -12.80 0.95 -10.97
N LEU A 119 -11.48 1.01 -10.98
CA LEU A 119 -10.66 1.45 -12.14
C LEU A 119 -9.78 0.31 -12.68
N GLY A 120 -9.88 -0.88 -12.08
CA GLY A 120 -9.19 -2.09 -12.51
C GLY A 120 -10.11 -3.04 -13.27
N PHE A 121 -9.62 -3.63 -14.35
CA PHE A 121 -10.32 -4.70 -15.06
C PHE A 121 -10.18 -6.00 -14.26
N THR A 122 -11.07 -6.20 -13.30
CA THR A 122 -11.17 -7.40 -12.48
C THR A 122 -12.20 -8.36 -13.05
N PRO A 123 -12.11 -9.67 -12.77
CA PRO A 123 -13.07 -10.65 -13.29
C PRO A 123 -14.51 -10.41 -12.82
N GLU A 124 -14.67 -9.79 -11.66
CA GLU A 124 -15.95 -9.57 -10.99
C GLU A 124 -16.72 -8.38 -11.56
N ASP A 125 -16.06 -7.45 -12.21
CA ASP A 125 -16.69 -6.19 -12.65
C ASP A 125 -16.91 -6.14 -14.16
N ASN A 126 -17.95 -5.39 -14.54
CA ASN A 126 -18.29 -5.16 -15.93
C ASN A 126 -17.25 -4.24 -16.58
N ARG A 127 -16.75 -4.63 -17.75
CA ARG A 127 -15.75 -3.88 -18.48
C ARG A 127 -16.21 -2.46 -18.85
N GLU A 128 -17.45 -2.32 -19.26
CA GLU A 128 -18.04 -1.03 -19.64
C GLU A 128 -18.12 -0.08 -18.45
N ALA A 129 -18.45 -0.60 -17.27
CA ALA A 129 -18.44 0.17 -16.02
C ALA A 129 -17.03 0.66 -15.67
N VAL A 130 -16.03 -0.20 -15.77
CA VAL A 130 -14.62 0.18 -15.55
C VAL A 130 -14.15 1.23 -16.55
N GLU A 131 -14.49 1.08 -17.83
CA GLU A 131 -14.17 2.07 -18.86
C GLU A 131 -14.87 3.41 -18.62
N GLN A 132 -16.11 3.38 -18.17
CA GLN A 132 -16.85 4.60 -17.77
C GLN A 132 -16.18 5.25 -16.55
N ASN A 133 -15.84 4.49 -15.52
CA ASN A 133 -15.13 5.00 -14.34
C ASN A 133 -13.80 5.65 -14.71
N ARG A 134 -13.05 5.08 -15.65
CA ARG A 134 -11.80 5.66 -16.15
C ARG A 134 -12.01 7.00 -16.85
N ARG A 135 -13.09 7.13 -17.64
CA ARG A 135 -13.48 8.42 -18.25
C ARG A 135 -13.88 9.45 -17.19
N LEU A 136 -14.66 9.03 -16.17
CA LEU A 136 -15.04 9.90 -15.05
C LEU A 136 -13.82 10.40 -14.27
N LEU A 137 -12.83 9.53 -13.99
CA LEU A 137 -11.60 9.93 -13.33
C LEU A 137 -10.77 10.88 -14.21
N ALA A 138 -10.65 10.60 -15.51
CA ALA A 138 -9.94 11.48 -16.44
C ALA A 138 -10.56 12.88 -16.44
N GLU A 139 -11.88 12.98 -16.54
CA GLU A 139 -12.63 14.24 -16.48
C GLU A 139 -12.42 14.96 -15.14
N ALA A 140 -12.52 14.24 -14.02
CA ALA A 140 -12.34 14.81 -12.68
C ALA A 140 -10.97 15.48 -12.49
N VAL A 141 -9.90 14.90 -13.08
CA VAL A 141 -8.54 15.37 -12.89
C VAL A 141 -8.08 16.36 -13.98
N SER A 142 -8.47 16.13 -15.23
CA SER A 142 -8.02 16.94 -16.37
C SER A 142 -9.04 17.99 -16.83
N GLY A 143 -10.32 17.79 -16.52
CA GLY A 143 -11.44 18.58 -17.05
C GLY A 143 -12.00 18.04 -18.36
N ASP A 144 -11.47 16.93 -18.91
CA ASP A 144 -11.89 16.33 -20.17
C ASP A 144 -11.91 14.80 -20.08
N SER A 145 -13.10 14.21 -20.24
CA SER A 145 -13.31 12.76 -20.22
C SER A 145 -12.62 12.03 -21.38
N SER A 146 -12.22 12.76 -22.42
CA SER A 146 -11.50 12.21 -23.59
C SER A 146 -9.98 12.15 -23.38
N THR A 147 -9.45 12.74 -22.28
CA THR A 147 -8.01 12.71 -21.97
C THR A 147 -7.51 11.26 -21.92
N PRO A 148 -6.51 10.90 -22.76
CA PRO A 148 -5.98 9.56 -22.76
C PRO A 148 -5.37 9.15 -21.44
N LEU A 149 -5.72 7.94 -20.98
CA LEU A 149 -5.20 7.35 -19.75
C LEU A 149 -4.33 6.14 -20.10
N VAL A 150 -3.05 6.22 -19.75
CA VAL A 150 -2.04 5.19 -20.02
C VAL A 150 -1.79 4.39 -18.75
N THR A 151 -1.99 3.07 -18.81
CA THR A 151 -1.73 2.13 -17.71
C THR A 151 -0.88 0.96 -18.17
N LEU A 152 -0.16 0.33 -17.24
CA LEU A 152 0.70 -0.84 -17.48
C LEU A 152 0.05 -2.12 -16.94
N ARG A 153 0.50 -3.26 -17.45
CA ARG A 153 0.37 -4.54 -16.77
C ARG A 153 1.38 -4.61 -15.63
N GLN A 154 0.93 -4.33 -14.42
CA GLN A 154 1.75 -4.33 -13.22
C GLN A 154 2.10 -5.76 -12.79
N ILE A 155 3.38 -6.02 -12.52
CA ILE A 155 3.94 -7.34 -12.23
C ILE A 155 4.83 -7.35 -10.97
N HIS A 156 4.76 -6.29 -10.15
CA HIS A 156 5.57 -6.09 -8.95
C HIS A 156 7.08 -6.14 -9.24
N SER A 157 7.47 -5.44 -10.31
CA SER A 157 8.86 -5.30 -10.77
C SER A 157 9.44 -3.93 -10.42
N SER A 158 10.66 -3.64 -10.91
CA SER A 158 11.26 -2.30 -10.97
C SER A 158 11.35 -1.74 -12.39
N VAL A 159 10.61 -2.33 -13.33
CA VAL A 159 10.63 -1.90 -14.73
C VAL A 159 9.84 -0.61 -14.89
N VAL A 160 10.48 0.41 -15.47
CA VAL A 160 9.90 1.72 -15.78
C VAL A 160 9.81 1.90 -17.30
N VAL A 161 8.63 2.26 -17.79
CA VAL A 161 8.33 2.40 -19.22
C VAL A 161 8.19 3.89 -19.56
N LEU A 162 8.79 4.32 -20.65
CA LEU A 162 8.56 5.63 -21.26
C LEU A 162 7.29 5.56 -22.13
N ALA A 163 6.32 6.40 -21.83
CA ALA A 163 5.07 6.51 -22.60
C ALA A 163 5.07 7.75 -23.49
N GLY A 164 4.63 7.62 -24.72
CA GLY A 164 4.46 8.71 -25.67
C GLY A 164 3.02 8.84 -26.16
N ALA A 165 2.72 9.91 -26.93
CA ALA A 165 1.39 10.18 -27.47
C ALA A 165 0.90 9.04 -28.40
N ALA A 166 1.80 8.37 -29.12
CA ALA A 166 1.48 7.22 -29.95
C ALA A 166 0.91 6.04 -29.11
N ASP A 167 1.32 5.91 -27.86
CA ASP A 167 0.85 4.85 -26.95
C ASP A 167 -0.56 5.13 -26.43
N ALA A 168 -0.91 6.40 -26.27
CA ALA A 168 -2.25 6.84 -25.90
C ALA A 168 -3.30 6.48 -26.98
N THR A 169 -2.92 6.48 -28.26
CA THR A 169 -3.79 6.12 -29.38
C THR A 169 -3.91 4.62 -29.59
N ARG A 170 -2.89 3.83 -29.26
CA ARG A 170 -2.93 2.36 -29.33
C ARG A 170 -4.00 1.77 -28.41
N GLY A 171 -4.26 2.37 -27.26
CA GLY A 171 -5.34 1.97 -26.35
C GLY A 171 -6.75 2.14 -26.93
N ARG A 172 -6.93 3.00 -27.94
CA ARG A 172 -8.21 3.22 -28.65
C ARG A 172 -8.40 2.29 -29.87
N SER A 173 -7.33 1.74 -30.41
CA SER A 173 -7.34 0.92 -31.64
C SER A 173 -7.31 -0.58 -31.35
N TRP A 174 -8.12 -1.04 -30.41
CA TRP A 174 -8.23 -2.47 -30.17
C TRP A 174 -9.28 -3.09 -31.10
N LYS A 175 -8.96 -3.23 -32.37
CA LYS A 175 -9.68 -4.10 -33.32
C LYS A 175 -8.83 -5.33 -33.59
N SER A 176 -9.39 -6.48 -33.20
CA SER A 176 -9.11 -7.85 -33.66
C SER A 176 -7.82 -8.56 -33.22
N GLY A 177 -7.99 -9.64 -32.50
CA GLY A 177 -7.27 -10.90 -32.78
C GLY A 177 -6.06 -11.26 -31.92
N VAL A 178 -5.65 -10.50 -30.93
CA VAL A 178 -4.60 -10.93 -29.99
C VAL A 178 -5.22 -11.24 -28.63
N PRO A 179 -4.85 -12.35 -27.93
CA PRO A 179 -5.32 -12.61 -26.57
C PRO A 179 -4.83 -11.49 -25.66
N SER A 180 -5.72 -10.56 -25.39
CA SER A 180 -5.40 -9.35 -24.68
C SER A 180 -5.27 -9.65 -23.22
N ASP A 181 -4.10 -9.40 -22.68
CA ASP A 181 -4.02 -9.01 -21.31
C ASP A 181 -4.73 -7.65 -21.13
N ARG A 182 -5.98 -7.74 -20.73
CA ARG A 182 -6.93 -6.63 -20.64
C ARG A 182 -6.62 -5.63 -19.53
N SER A 183 -5.50 -5.79 -18.83
CA SER A 183 -5.17 -5.00 -17.63
C SER A 183 -4.41 -3.70 -17.92
N SER A 184 -3.87 -3.52 -19.12
CA SER A 184 -3.09 -2.32 -19.45
C SER A 184 -3.44 -1.74 -20.83
N SER A 185 -3.32 -0.42 -20.97
CA SER A 185 -3.51 0.26 -22.25
C SER A 185 -2.28 0.13 -23.17
N LEU A 186 -1.08 -0.03 -22.62
CA LEU A 186 0.16 -0.18 -23.38
C LEU A 186 0.47 -1.64 -23.80
N GLY A 187 -0.19 -2.63 -23.18
CA GLY A 187 0.21 -4.03 -23.37
C GLY A 187 1.59 -4.37 -22.79
N CYS A 188 2.31 -3.39 -22.23
CA CYS A 188 3.64 -3.55 -21.67
C CYS A 188 3.59 -3.96 -20.20
N LYS A 189 4.51 -4.85 -19.81
CA LYS A 189 4.71 -5.22 -18.40
C LYS A 189 5.64 -4.20 -17.73
N GLY A 190 5.27 -3.74 -16.53
CA GLY A 190 6.07 -2.81 -15.74
C GLY A 190 5.30 -2.26 -14.57
N ASP A 191 6.00 -1.59 -13.66
CA ASP A 191 5.41 -1.02 -12.46
C ASP A 191 5.73 0.47 -12.30
N GLY A 192 6.44 1.04 -13.26
CA GLY A 192 6.67 2.47 -13.40
C GLY A 192 6.38 2.93 -14.82
N VAL A 193 5.79 4.12 -14.95
CA VAL A 193 5.53 4.77 -16.23
C VAL A 193 5.90 6.24 -16.13
N MET A 194 6.51 6.80 -17.20
CA MET A 194 6.92 8.20 -17.23
C MET A 194 6.71 8.81 -18.60
N THR A 195 6.58 10.13 -18.66
CA THR A 195 6.43 10.89 -19.90
C THR A 195 6.91 12.32 -19.74
N GLY A 196 7.33 12.93 -20.85
CA GLY A 196 7.51 14.38 -21.02
C GLY A 196 6.49 14.99 -22.00
N GLU A 197 5.52 14.20 -22.46
CA GLU A 197 4.51 14.63 -23.41
C GLU A 197 3.25 15.17 -22.73
N PRO A 198 2.73 16.35 -23.15
CA PRO A 198 1.48 16.87 -22.62
C PRO A 198 0.25 16.14 -23.18
N GLY A 199 -0.87 16.29 -22.51
CA GLY A 199 -2.18 15.84 -22.99
C GLY A 199 -2.49 14.38 -22.69
N LEU A 200 -1.70 13.69 -21.87
CA LEU A 200 -2.03 12.33 -21.41
C LEU A 200 -1.86 12.18 -19.90
N LEU A 201 -2.63 11.28 -19.33
CA LEU A 201 -2.54 10.85 -17.94
C LEU A 201 -1.82 9.51 -17.86
N LEU A 202 -0.83 9.41 -16.99
CA LEU A 202 -0.22 8.15 -16.57
C LEU A 202 -0.96 7.62 -15.36
N GLY A 203 -1.26 6.32 -15.31
CA GLY A 203 -2.04 5.72 -14.23
C GLY A 203 -1.39 4.46 -13.64
N ILE A 204 -1.38 4.39 -12.32
CA ILE A 204 -0.94 3.21 -11.54
C ILE A 204 -2.10 2.70 -10.70
N GLN A 205 -2.43 1.41 -10.87
CA GLN A 205 -3.50 0.74 -10.15
C GLN A 205 -3.02 0.23 -8.80
N THR A 206 -3.80 0.45 -7.74
CA THR A 206 -3.48 -0.02 -6.39
C THR A 206 -4.72 -0.50 -5.65
N ALA A 207 -4.52 -1.44 -4.74
CA ALA A 207 -5.33 -1.78 -3.59
C ALA A 207 -4.34 -2.31 -2.57
N ASP A 208 -3.87 -1.44 -1.67
CA ASP A 208 -2.85 -1.58 -0.64
C ASP A 208 -1.41 -1.22 -1.03
N CYS A 209 -0.92 -1.56 -2.23
CA CYS A 209 0.41 -1.14 -2.65
C CYS A 209 0.51 0.40 -2.71
N ILE A 210 1.72 0.93 -2.47
CA ILE A 210 1.96 2.38 -2.41
C ILE A 210 2.11 2.95 -3.83
N PRO A 211 1.26 3.89 -4.27
CA PRO A 211 1.51 4.64 -5.49
C PRO A 211 2.42 5.84 -5.17
N VAL A 212 3.40 6.09 -6.04
CA VAL A 212 4.29 7.25 -5.93
C VAL A 212 4.24 8.04 -7.24
N LEU A 213 3.87 9.31 -7.15
CA LEU A 213 3.84 10.23 -8.28
C LEU A 213 5.03 11.19 -8.16
N VAL A 214 5.74 11.42 -9.28
CA VAL A 214 6.91 12.33 -9.33
C VAL A 214 6.74 13.30 -10.48
N ALA A 215 7.03 14.58 -10.24
CA ALA A 215 7.03 15.63 -11.25
C ALA A 215 8.35 16.39 -11.26
N ASP A 216 8.92 16.64 -12.43
CA ASP A 216 10.03 17.55 -12.65
C ASP A 216 9.49 18.94 -12.98
N ARG A 217 9.69 19.90 -12.09
CA ARG A 217 9.15 21.26 -12.20
C ARG A 217 9.77 22.06 -13.33
N LYS A 218 11.00 21.71 -13.75
CA LYS A 218 11.73 22.41 -14.81
C LYS A 218 11.60 21.73 -16.17
N ARG A 219 11.76 20.42 -16.21
CA ARG A 219 11.73 19.65 -17.46
C ARG A 219 10.31 19.35 -17.91
N ARG A 220 9.30 19.56 -17.03
CA ARG A 220 7.91 19.15 -17.27
C ARG A 220 7.81 17.71 -17.69
N ALA A 221 8.42 16.85 -16.90
CA ALA A 221 8.32 15.42 -17.02
C ALA A 221 7.64 14.86 -15.79
N VAL A 222 6.86 13.79 -15.95
CA VAL A 222 6.12 13.16 -14.87
C VAL A 222 6.34 11.66 -14.88
N ALA A 223 6.22 11.05 -13.70
CA ALA A 223 6.29 9.60 -13.53
C ALA A 223 5.31 9.13 -12.46
N ALA A 224 4.83 7.90 -12.60
CA ALA A 224 4.02 7.18 -11.63
C ALA A 224 4.61 5.79 -11.39
N PHE A 225 4.74 5.39 -10.12
CA PHE A 225 5.34 4.12 -9.70
C PHE A 225 4.38 3.35 -8.82
N HIS A 226 4.26 2.04 -9.09
CA HIS A 226 3.58 1.06 -8.26
C HIS A 226 4.60 0.42 -7.32
N ALA A 227 4.64 0.86 -6.07
CA ALA A 227 5.59 0.41 -5.07
C ALA A 227 4.93 -0.55 -4.06
N GLY A 228 4.58 -1.76 -4.49
CA GLY A 228 4.33 -2.88 -3.59
C GLY A 228 5.65 -3.33 -2.94
N TRP A 229 5.61 -4.19 -1.91
CA TRP A 229 6.83 -4.59 -1.18
C TRP A 229 7.93 -5.17 -2.09
N ARG A 230 7.55 -5.99 -3.09
CA ARG A 230 8.52 -6.55 -4.06
C ARG A 230 9.16 -5.48 -4.93
N GLY A 231 8.37 -4.50 -5.39
CA GLY A 231 8.87 -3.36 -6.16
C GLY A 231 9.76 -2.45 -5.31
N THR A 232 9.38 -2.24 -4.06
CA THR A 232 10.15 -1.44 -3.09
C THR A 232 11.50 -2.09 -2.78
N VAL A 233 11.56 -3.40 -2.51
CA VAL A 233 12.82 -4.14 -2.34
C VAL A 233 13.70 -4.01 -3.58
N LYS A 234 13.13 -4.03 -4.78
CA LYS A 234 13.84 -3.83 -6.07
C LYS A 234 14.14 -2.36 -6.38
N ARG A 235 13.90 -1.45 -5.42
CA ARG A 235 14.19 -0.01 -5.52
C ARG A 235 13.50 0.68 -6.70
N ILE A 236 12.21 0.37 -6.95
CA ILE A 236 11.49 0.92 -8.11
C ILE A 236 11.45 2.45 -8.13
N VAL A 237 11.27 3.09 -6.96
CA VAL A 237 11.19 4.55 -6.85
C VAL A 237 12.55 5.20 -7.11
N GLU A 238 13.61 4.68 -6.49
CA GLU A 238 14.97 5.16 -6.69
C GLU A 238 15.43 4.96 -8.14
N SER A 239 15.21 3.77 -8.69
CA SER A 239 15.51 3.46 -10.10
C SER A 239 14.69 4.30 -11.06
N GLY A 240 13.42 4.57 -10.72
CA GLY A 240 12.53 5.42 -11.51
C GLY A 240 13.00 6.87 -11.59
N VAL A 241 13.44 7.44 -10.46
CA VAL A 241 14.06 8.79 -10.44
C VAL A 241 15.35 8.80 -11.25
N GLY A 242 16.18 7.75 -11.11
CA GLY A 242 17.37 7.56 -11.94
C GLY A 242 17.05 7.53 -13.44
N ARG A 243 15.95 6.84 -13.80
CA ARG A 243 15.47 6.78 -15.18
C ARG A 243 14.98 8.15 -15.69
N MET A 244 14.25 8.92 -14.88
CA MET A 244 13.88 10.31 -15.25
C MET A 244 15.10 11.19 -15.52
N ARG A 245 16.18 10.99 -14.75
CA ARG A 245 17.45 11.68 -14.99
C ARG A 245 18.03 11.33 -16.37
N LEU A 246 18.03 10.07 -16.75
CA LEU A 246 18.58 9.61 -18.04
C LEU A 246 17.74 10.11 -19.22
N GLU A 247 16.42 10.02 -19.13
CA GLU A 247 15.51 10.31 -20.26
C GLU A 247 15.25 11.82 -20.43
N PHE A 248 15.13 12.55 -19.33
CA PHE A 248 14.71 13.96 -19.37
C PHE A 248 15.80 14.93 -18.87
N GLY A 249 16.92 14.43 -18.38
CA GLY A 249 17.93 15.28 -17.71
C GLY A 249 17.41 15.87 -16.40
N SER A 250 16.47 15.19 -15.73
CA SER A 250 15.89 15.62 -14.46
C SER A 250 16.94 15.71 -13.36
N ARG A 251 16.86 16.75 -12.54
CA ARG A 251 17.76 16.93 -11.39
C ARG A 251 16.96 16.75 -10.10
N PRO A 252 17.46 16.00 -9.10
CA PRO A 252 16.71 15.74 -7.86
C PRO A 252 16.19 16.97 -7.14
N GLU A 253 16.91 18.09 -7.20
CA GLU A 253 16.49 19.36 -6.60
C GLU A 253 15.28 20.01 -7.28
N ASP A 254 15.00 19.65 -8.53
CA ASP A 254 13.87 20.14 -9.32
C ASP A 254 12.64 19.21 -9.22
N LEU A 255 12.81 18.01 -8.61
CA LEU A 255 11.75 17.05 -8.43
C LEU A 255 10.90 17.33 -7.21
N VAL A 256 9.62 17.04 -7.35
CA VAL A 256 8.66 16.88 -6.24
C VAL A 256 8.00 15.52 -6.36
N ALA A 257 7.69 14.93 -5.23
CA ALA A 257 7.05 13.60 -5.17
C ALA A 257 5.84 13.60 -4.23
N ALA A 258 4.84 12.81 -4.58
CA ALA A 258 3.68 12.54 -3.73
C ALA A 258 3.53 11.04 -3.54
N ILE A 259 3.54 10.60 -2.30
CA ILE A 259 3.23 9.23 -1.89
C ILE A 259 1.73 9.20 -1.64
N GLY A 260 1.00 8.31 -2.33
CA GLY A 260 -0.44 8.19 -2.21
C GLY A 260 -0.87 7.23 -1.10
N PRO A 261 -2.21 7.04 -0.96
CA PRO A 261 -2.76 6.12 0.01
C PRO A 261 -2.38 4.66 -0.32
N GLY A 262 -2.10 3.90 0.71
CA GLY A 262 -1.80 2.48 0.65
C GLY A 262 -1.94 1.84 2.03
N VAL A 263 -1.62 0.57 2.18
CA VAL A 263 -1.67 -0.07 3.49
C VAL A 263 -0.61 0.52 4.41
N GLY A 264 -1.04 1.06 5.54
CA GLY A 264 -0.15 1.66 6.54
C GLY A 264 0.46 0.62 7.49
N PRO A 265 1.48 1.03 8.29
CA PRO A 265 2.10 0.16 9.29
C PRO A 265 1.13 -0.33 10.36
N CYS A 266 0.00 0.35 10.57
CA CYS A 266 -1.09 -0.11 11.43
C CYS A 266 -1.70 -1.45 10.99
N CYS A 267 -1.65 -1.77 9.68
CA CYS A 267 -2.38 -2.90 9.10
C CYS A 267 -1.51 -3.83 8.25
N TYR A 268 -0.26 -3.46 7.95
CA TYR A 268 0.56 -4.24 7.03
C TYR A 268 1.40 -5.30 7.76
N ALA A 269 0.72 -6.28 8.36
CA ALA A 269 1.38 -7.46 8.91
C ALA A 269 2.07 -8.27 7.79
N VAL A 270 3.32 -8.67 8.02
CA VAL A 270 4.16 -9.39 7.07
C VAL A 270 4.91 -10.54 7.74
N GLY A 271 5.33 -11.52 6.95
CA GLY A 271 6.14 -12.65 7.42
C GLY A 271 7.65 -12.38 7.38
N GLU A 272 8.39 -13.34 7.92
CA GLU A 272 9.87 -13.35 8.00
C GLU A 272 10.54 -13.17 6.63
N GLU A 273 9.97 -13.72 5.57
CA GLU A 273 10.47 -13.57 4.19
C GLU A 273 10.57 -12.11 3.77
N VAL A 274 9.54 -11.32 4.09
CA VAL A 274 9.52 -9.90 3.75
C VAL A 274 10.55 -9.15 4.60
N PHE A 275 10.62 -9.43 5.90
CA PHE A 275 11.61 -8.84 6.79
C PHE A 275 13.04 -9.09 6.30
N SER A 276 13.40 -10.34 6.06
CA SER A 276 14.74 -10.72 5.59
C SER A 276 15.10 -10.08 4.24
N SER A 277 14.10 -9.91 3.36
CA SER A 277 14.27 -9.24 2.07
C SER A 277 14.63 -7.76 2.24
N PHE A 278 13.99 -7.05 3.17
CA PHE A 278 14.27 -5.64 3.44
C PHE A 278 15.59 -5.46 4.19
N GLU A 279 15.87 -6.30 5.19
CA GLU A 279 17.11 -6.27 5.96
C GLU A 279 18.35 -6.50 5.08
N SER A 280 18.27 -7.45 4.16
CA SER A 280 19.37 -7.72 3.22
C SER A 280 19.59 -6.63 2.18
N GLN A 281 18.50 -5.90 1.80
CA GLN A 281 18.54 -4.92 0.72
C GLN A 281 18.88 -3.50 1.19
N PHE A 282 18.53 -3.15 2.44
CA PHE A 282 18.68 -1.80 2.97
C PHE A 282 19.40 -1.82 4.31
N SER A 283 20.41 -0.94 4.50
CA SER A 283 21.10 -0.78 5.78
C SER A 283 20.18 -0.34 6.93
N TYR A 284 19.05 0.28 6.58
CA TYR A 284 17.99 0.69 7.49
C TYR A 284 16.78 -0.25 7.45
N GLY A 285 16.92 -1.43 6.86
CA GLY A 285 15.79 -2.34 6.58
C GLY A 285 14.99 -2.69 7.83
N SER A 286 15.66 -3.02 8.93
CA SER A 286 15.03 -3.36 10.21
C SER A 286 14.26 -2.20 10.86
N GLU A 287 14.65 -0.95 10.61
CA GLU A 287 13.97 0.24 11.15
C GLU A 287 12.57 0.46 10.57
N LEU A 288 12.26 -0.19 9.44
CA LEU A 288 10.97 -0.11 8.78
C LEU A 288 9.91 -1.01 9.42
N PHE A 289 10.28 -1.81 10.40
CA PHE A 289 9.40 -2.78 11.02
C PHE A 289 9.09 -2.44 12.46
N ARG A 290 7.87 -2.77 12.88
CA ARG A 290 7.39 -2.63 14.25
C ARG A 290 6.65 -3.88 14.68
N GLU A 291 6.75 -4.23 15.96
CA GLU A 291 5.86 -5.21 16.59
C GLU A 291 4.53 -4.52 16.93
N VAL A 292 3.44 -4.97 16.34
CA VAL A 292 2.10 -4.43 16.56
C VAL A 292 1.24 -5.45 17.28
N TYR A 293 0.63 -5.01 18.37
CA TYR A 293 -0.34 -5.78 19.12
C TYR A 293 -1.73 -5.56 18.55
N ASP A 294 -2.48 -6.65 18.41
CA ASP A 294 -3.89 -6.58 18.05
C ASP A 294 -4.65 -5.80 19.14
N ALA A 295 -5.46 -4.84 18.73
CA ALA A 295 -6.21 -3.97 19.64
C ALA A 295 -7.40 -4.67 20.31
N ASP A 296 -7.64 -5.97 20.02
CA ASP A 296 -8.69 -6.74 20.69
C ASP A 296 -8.29 -7.02 22.15
N PRO A 297 -8.91 -6.33 23.13
CA PRO A 297 -8.59 -6.51 24.54
C PRO A 297 -8.90 -7.93 25.04
N VAL A 298 -9.83 -8.66 24.40
CA VAL A 298 -10.15 -10.05 24.76
C VAL A 298 -9.03 -10.95 24.28
N ARG A 299 -8.54 -10.74 23.06
CA ARG A 299 -7.43 -11.48 22.46
C ARG A 299 -6.12 -11.25 23.21
N THR A 300 -5.88 -10.01 23.63
CA THR A 300 -4.69 -9.63 24.44
C THR A 300 -4.77 -10.20 25.84
N ARG A 301 -5.96 -10.25 26.45
CA ARG A 301 -6.17 -10.71 27.82
C ARG A 301 -6.31 -12.23 27.93
N TYR A 302 -6.80 -12.90 26.87
CA TYR A 302 -7.05 -14.33 26.87
C TYR A 302 -6.53 -15.03 25.60
N PRO A 303 -5.21 -14.98 25.36
CA PRO A 303 -4.63 -15.54 24.13
C PRO A 303 -4.94 -17.03 23.94
N MET A 304 -5.12 -17.77 25.04
CA MET A 304 -5.41 -19.21 25.00
C MET A 304 -6.81 -19.55 24.47
N LEU A 305 -7.79 -18.64 24.60
CA LEU A 305 -9.13 -18.87 24.05
C LEU A 305 -9.15 -18.97 22.51
N PHE A 306 -8.16 -18.39 21.85
CA PHE A 306 -8.07 -18.39 20.38
C PHE A 306 -7.22 -19.54 19.82
N LEU A 307 -6.49 -20.26 20.66
CA LEU A 307 -5.74 -21.45 20.24
C LEU A 307 -6.65 -22.62 19.83
N THR A 308 -7.84 -22.70 20.42
CA THR A 308 -8.80 -23.80 20.18
C THR A 308 -9.72 -23.59 18.99
N GLN A 309 -9.80 -22.35 18.46
CA GLN A 309 -10.73 -22.00 17.38
C GLN A 309 -10.09 -21.81 15.99
N ARG A 310 -8.78 -21.92 15.86
CA ARG A 310 -8.08 -21.80 14.58
C ARG A 310 -7.30 -23.06 14.24
N ALA A 311 -7.35 -23.41 12.95
CA ALA A 311 -6.55 -24.50 12.43
C ALA A 311 -5.04 -24.28 12.70
N PRO A 312 -4.25 -25.34 12.95
CA PRO A 312 -2.81 -25.25 13.14
C PRO A 312 -2.16 -24.52 11.96
N GLY A 313 -1.37 -23.50 12.24
CA GLY A 313 -0.65 -22.70 11.24
C GLY A 313 -1.16 -21.26 11.02
N HIS A 314 -2.32 -20.87 11.60
CA HIS A 314 -2.90 -19.53 11.40
C HIS A 314 -3.02 -18.67 12.67
N SER A 315 -2.53 -19.12 13.80
CA SER A 315 -2.57 -18.34 15.05
C SER A 315 -1.17 -17.81 15.39
N SER A 316 -0.91 -16.55 15.10
CA SER A 316 0.22 -15.85 15.73
C SER A 316 -0.22 -15.45 17.15
N ILE A 317 0.27 -16.14 18.16
CA ILE A 317 0.20 -15.69 19.55
C ILE A 317 1.31 -14.67 19.71
N GLY A 318 0.94 -13.43 20.03
CA GLY A 318 1.93 -12.37 20.20
C GLY A 318 1.81 -11.25 19.16
N PRO A 319 2.71 -10.27 19.22
CA PRO A 319 2.72 -9.17 18.27
C PRO A 319 3.03 -9.68 16.85
N SER A 320 2.35 -9.11 15.87
CA SER A 320 2.67 -9.31 14.47
C SER A 320 3.70 -8.28 14.01
N LEU A 321 4.60 -8.69 13.10
CA LEU A 321 5.59 -7.80 12.53
C LEU A 321 4.95 -6.99 11.40
N HIS A 322 4.93 -5.67 11.52
CA HIS A 322 4.34 -4.76 10.55
C HIS A 322 5.41 -3.94 9.83
N LEU A 323 5.27 -3.82 8.52
CA LEU A 323 6.16 -3.05 7.65
C LEU A 323 5.58 -1.65 7.38
N ASP A 324 6.40 -0.62 7.56
CA ASP A 324 6.12 0.73 7.07
C ASP A 324 6.61 0.90 5.62
N LEU A 325 5.73 0.56 4.68
CA LEU A 325 6.02 0.64 3.26
C LEU A 325 6.02 2.09 2.75
N ILE A 326 5.31 2.98 3.43
CA ILE A 326 5.28 4.42 3.13
C ILE A 326 6.65 5.02 3.41
N GLU A 327 7.19 4.77 4.62
CA GLU A 327 8.52 5.23 5.01
C GLU A 327 9.63 4.62 4.16
N ALA A 328 9.50 3.34 3.77
CA ALA A 328 10.45 2.69 2.87
C ALA A 328 10.58 3.44 1.53
N ASN A 329 9.45 3.82 0.92
CA ASN A 329 9.44 4.57 -0.34
C ASN A 329 9.88 6.04 -0.14
N ARG A 330 9.56 6.66 1.00
CA ARG A 330 10.07 7.98 1.35
C ARG A 330 11.60 8.00 1.43
N ARG A 331 12.20 6.99 2.06
CA ARG A 331 13.67 6.84 2.15
C ARG A 331 14.31 6.62 0.78
N GLN A 332 13.67 5.90 -0.13
CA GLN A 332 14.14 5.78 -1.51
C GLN A 332 14.15 7.11 -2.26
N LEU A 333 13.12 7.94 -2.09
CA LEU A 333 13.09 9.29 -2.68
C LEU A 333 14.22 10.16 -2.12
N LEU A 334 14.50 10.08 -0.81
CA LEU A 334 15.62 10.78 -0.19
C LEU A 334 16.97 10.27 -0.71
N ALA A 335 17.14 8.96 -0.82
CA ALA A 335 18.33 8.34 -1.39
C ALA A 335 18.56 8.73 -2.86
N ALA A 336 17.49 8.91 -3.62
CA ALA A 336 17.53 9.44 -4.99
C ALA A 336 17.85 10.95 -5.06
N GLY A 337 18.00 11.63 -3.91
CA GLY A 337 18.45 13.02 -3.79
C GLY A 337 17.33 14.05 -3.69
N LEU A 338 16.07 13.67 -3.54
CA LEU A 338 14.97 14.60 -3.30
C LEU A 338 15.10 15.20 -1.88
N LYS A 339 14.75 16.49 -1.75
CA LYS A 339 14.74 17.15 -0.44
C LYS A 339 13.50 16.71 0.36
N PRO A 340 13.58 16.58 1.70
CA PRO A 340 12.43 16.19 2.53
C PRO A 340 11.17 17.05 2.28
N ARG A 341 11.33 18.34 2.11
CA ARG A 341 10.23 19.30 1.81
C ARG A 341 9.58 19.14 0.43
N SER A 342 10.21 18.37 -0.46
CA SER A 342 9.71 18.08 -1.82
C SER A 342 8.97 16.73 -1.87
N ILE A 343 8.89 16.02 -0.75
CA ILE A 343 8.19 14.74 -0.65
C ILE A 343 6.94 14.97 0.19
N HIS A 344 5.80 14.72 -0.43
CA HIS A 344 4.48 14.89 0.17
C HIS A 344 3.81 13.53 0.38
N TRP A 345 2.94 13.46 1.37
CA TRP A 345 2.09 12.30 1.59
C TRP A 345 0.62 12.72 1.52
N ALA A 346 -0.16 12.04 0.70
CA ALA A 346 -1.59 12.33 0.51
C ALA A 346 -2.47 11.81 1.66
N GLY A 347 -1.89 11.00 2.56
CA GLY A 347 -2.61 10.43 3.71
C GLY A 347 -3.28 9.09 3.40
N GLY A 348 -3.83 8.47 4.45
CA GLY A 348 -4.69 7.30 4.39
C GLY A 348 -3.99 5.94 4.51
N CYS A 349 -4.63 5.08 5.31
CA CYS A 349 -4.39 3.64 5.28
C CYS A 349 -5.59 2.96 4.61
N THR A 350 -5.36 2.26 3.51
CA THR A 350 -6.43 1.64 2.72
C THR A 350 -7.22 0.60 3.50
N ASN A 351 -6.56 -0.10 4.43
CA ASN A 351 -7.22 -1.12 5.26
C ASN A 351 -7.99 -0.53 6.46
N CYS A 352 -7.56 0.62 7.02
CA CYS A 352 -8.31 1.30 8.08
C CYS A 352 -9.52 2.07 7.54
N GLN A 353 -9.45 2.54 6.28
CA GLN A 353 -10.39 3.49 5.69
C GLN A 353 -11.06 2.86 4.45
N THR A 354 -11.69 1.72 4.66
CA THR A 354 -12.38 0.97 3.60
C THR A 354 -13.60 1.71 3.03
N ASP A 355 -14.11 2.70 3.75
CA ASP A 355 -15.15 3.60 3.23
C ASP A 355 -14.64 4.52 2.11
N LEU A 356 -13.34 4.81 2.09
CA LEU A 356 -12.69 5.65 1.09
C LEU A 356 -11.92 4.85 0.04
N PHE A 357 -11.39 3.68 0.39
CA PHE A 357 -10.44 2.96 -0.45
C PHE A 357 -10.78 1.49 -0.62
N PHE A 358 -10.46 0.94 -1.77
CA PHE A 358 -10.38 -0.50 -1.93
C PHE A 358 -9.12 -1.04 -1.23
N SER A 359 -9.29 -2.11 -0.47
CA SER A 359 -8.18 -2.81 0.18
C SER A 359 -8.25 -4.30 -0.13
N HIS A 360 -7.22 -4.81 -0.79
CA HIS A 360 -7.06 -6.24 -1.06
C HIS A 360 -6.94 -7.05 0.24
N ARG A 361 -6.29 -6.47 1.24
CA ARG A 361 -6.12 -7.07 2.55
C ARG A 361 -7.43 -7.13 3.35
N ALA A 362 -8.15 -6.00 3.43
CA ALA A 362 -9.42 -5.94 4.16
C ALA A 362 -10.47 -6.87 3.57
N SER A 363 -10.52 -6.99 2.25
CA SER A 363 -11.48 -7.82 1.53
C SER A 363 -10.98 -9.22 1.18
N GLN A 364 -9.85 -9.65 1.76
CA GLN A 364 -9.28 -10.99 1.53
C GLN A 364 -9.06 -11.35 0.05
N GLY A 365 -8.68 -10.34 -0.73
CA GLY A 365 -8.41 -10.51 -2.16
C GLY A 365 -9.52 -10.03 -3.10
N HIS A 366 -10.74 -9.89 -2.62
CA HIS A 366 -11.91 -9.50 -3.41
C HIS A 366 -12.13 -7.99 -3.39
N ALA A 367 -11.34 -7.26 -4.15
CA ALA A 367 -11.35 -5.80 -4.16
C ALA A 367 -11.25 -5.22 -5.57
N GLY A 368 -11.95 -4.09 -5.79
CA GLY A 368 -11.68 -3.20 -6.90
C GLY A 368 -10.27 -2.60 -6.85
N ARG A 369 -9.97 -1.74 -7.79
CA ARG A 369 -8.67 -1.05 -7.86
C ARG A 369 -8.89 0.46 -7.90
N MET A 370 -8.14 1.18 -7.11
CA MET A 370 -7.93 2.62 -7.23
C MET A 370 -6.92 2.89 -8.34
N LEU A 371 -6.89 4.13 -8.83
CA LEU A 371 -5.92 4.61 -9.80
C LEU A 371 -5.30 5.91 -9.34
N SER A 372 -3.99 5.94 -9.27
CA SER A 372 -3.23 7.15 -9.03
C SER A 372 -2.74 7.68 -10.36
N VAL A 373 -3.08 8.94 -10.66
CA VAL A 373 -2.82 9.52 -11.98
C VAL A 373 -1.97 10.79 -11.90
N ILE A 374 -1.14 10.99 -12.93
CA ILE A 374 -0.33 12.19 -13.12
C ILE A 374 -0.19 12.49 -14.61
N GLY A 375 -0.18 13.76 -14.98
CA GLY A 375 -0.05 14.17 -16.38
C GLY A 375 0.34 15.63 -16.55
N ILE A 376 0.59 16.02 -17.77
CA ILE A 376 1.00 17.38 -18.17
C ILE A 376 -0.12 18.01 -18.99
N ARG A 377 -0.59 19.20 -18.58
CA ARG A 377 -1.61 19.95 -19.30
C ARG A 377 -1.12 20.34 -20.70
N PRO A 378 -1.93 20.19 -21.76
CA PRO A 378 -1.52 20.50 -23.13
C PRO A 378 -1.23 21.99 -23.35
N ASP A 379 -2.00 22.88 -22.70
CA ASP A 379 -1.93 24.33 -22.94
C ASP A 379 -0.84 25.04 -22.12
N ALA A 380 -0.08 24.31 -21.34
CA ALA A 380 1.01 24.87 -20.58
C ALA A 380 2.18 25.21 -21.50
N ALA A 381 2.34 26.48 -21.91
CA ALA A 381 3.50 26.92 -22.67
C ALA A 381 4.80 26.40 -22.04
N ARG A 382 5.70 25.81 -22.84
CA ARG A 382 7.03 25.42 -22.36
C ARG A 382 7.80 26.68 -21.99
N PRO A 383 8.54 26.71 -20.86
CA PRO A 383 9.36 27.87 -20.47
C PRO A 383 10.47 28.15 -21.46
#